data_da2899b3d4d37ef100cd6e3a321ba7ec
#
_entry.id   da2899b3d4d37ef100cd6e3a321ba7ec
#
_cell.length_a   1.000
_cell.length_b   1.000
_cell.length_c   1.000
_cell.angle_alpha   90.00
_cell.angle_beta   90.00
_cell.angle_gamma   90.00
#
_symmetry.space_group_name_H-M   'P 1'
#
loop_
_entity.id
_entity.type
_entity.pdbx_description
1 polymer ?
#
loop_
_entity_poly.entity_id
_entity_poly.type
_entity_poly.pdbx_seq_one_letter_code
_entity_poly.pdbx_strand_id
1 'polypeptide(L)'
;MKKIVLYSGNEEIKNAFEMQCKAFDSKLIFIGDKEMNLEVHEVFELDKNGENIHLLADTYALFDDFTKDDFALFFEGFAYIDEVIKINHTINNSHWKLEKLFVETKKEHLLYAKIMQLQELLDYCNQLDYSGISNEKTLEYKDQALHAFMLLYGKEINEEELDESIRLLQKQIVKIDNKLK
;
A
#
# COMPACT_ATOMS: atom_id res chain seq x y z
N MET A 1 -26.55 0.43 -1.97
CA MET A 1 -26.10 -0.94 -1.56
C MET A 1 -24.62 -1.00 -1.84
N LYS A 2 -23.81 -1.23 -0.82
CA LYS A 2 -22.35 -1.32 -0.94
C LYS A 2 -21.94 -2.43 -1.89
N LYS A 3 -20.96 -2.15 -2.75
CA LYS A 3 -20.45 -3.11 -3.73
C LYS A 3 -18.94 -3.22 -3.60
N ILE A 4 -18.44 -4.44 -3.79
CA ILE A 4 -17.00 -4.74 -3.80
C ILE A 4 -16.70 -5.51 -5.07
N VAL A 5 -15.70 -5.07 -5.82
CA VAL A 5 -15.15 -5.78 -6.97
C VAL A 5 -13.78 -6.32 -6.57
N LEU A 6 -13.60 -7.64 -6.69
CA LEU A 6 -12.37 -8.33 -6.30
C LEU A 6 -11.68 -8.97 -7.51
N TYR A 7 -10.43 -8.58 -7.72
CA TYR A 7 -9.48 -9.26 -8.59
C TYR A 7 -8.47 -10.02 -7.73
N SER A 8 -8.50 -11.34 -7.75
CA SER A 8 -7.58 -12.17 -6.98
C SER A 8 -7.45 -13.56 -7.58
N GLY A 9 -6.22 -14.04 -7.72
CA GLY A 9 -5.90 -15.44 -8.00
C GLY A 9 -5.86 -16.34 -6.75
N ASN A 10 -5.95 -15.74 -5.55
CA ASN A 10 -5.85 -16.46 -4.27
C ASN A 10 -7.25 -16.86 -3.76
N GLU A 11 -7.51 -18.18 -3.71
CA GLU A 11 -8.80 -18.71 -3.26
C GLU A 11 -9.07 -18.46 -1.76
N GLU A 12 -8.05 -18.37 -0.91
CA GLU A 12 -8.24 -18.09 0.51
C GLU A 12 -8.73 -16.66 0.71
N ILE A 13 -8.18 -15.70 -0.04
CA ILE A 13 -8.61 -14.31 -0.02
C ILE A 13 -10.05 -14.18 -0.56
N LYS A 14 -10.38 -14.88 -1.67
CA LYS A 14 -11.75 -14.90 -2.21
C LYS A 14 -12.75 -15.37 -1.18
N ASN A 15 -12.47 -16.50 -0.53
CA ASN A 15 -13.32 -17.05 0.53
C ASN A 15 -13.49 -16.09 1.71
N ALA A 16 -12.40 -15.44 2.13
CA ALA A 16 -12.44 -14.44 3.20
C ALA A 16 -13.34 -13.25 2.83
N PHE A 17 -13.22 -12.74 1.59
CA PHE A 17 -14.10 -11.68 1.09
C PHE A 17 -15.56 -12.11 1.01
N GLU A 18 -15.85 -13.33 0.56
CA GLU A 18 -17.24 -13.85 0.53
C GLU A 18 -17.87 -13.90 1.93
N MET A 19 -17.11 -14.36 2.92
CA MET A 19 -17.58 -14.39 4.31
C MET A 19 -17.84 -12.98 4.84
N GLN A 20 -16.92 -12.06 4.60
CA GLN A 20 -17.01 -10.68 5.08
C GLN A 20 -18.16 -9.93 4.39
N CYS A 21 -18.33 -10.10 3.08
CA CYS A 21 -19.43 -9.49 2.34
C CYS A 21 -20.81 -9.95 2.82
N LYS A 22 -20.96 -11.24 3.17
CA LYS A 22 -22.19 -11.77 3.78
C LYS A 22 -22.48 -11.13 5.14
N ALA A 23 -21.46 -10.96 5.97
CA ALA A 23 -21.60 -10.31 7.29
C ALA A 23 -21.93 -8.82 7.17
N PHE A 24 -21.45 -8.17 6.12
CA PHE A 24 -21.55 -6.72 5.89
C PHE A 24 -22.72 -6.31 4.97
N ASP A 25 -23.54 -7.28 4.51
CA ASP A 25 -24.64 -7.08 3.56
C ASP A 25 -24.22 -6.28 2.32
N SER A 26 -23.09 -6.67 1.72
CA SER A 26 -22.51 -6.06 0.53
C SER A 26 -22.48 -7.01 -0.64
N LYS A 27 -22.64 -6.49 -1.88
CA LYS A 27 -22.51 -7.28 -3.12
C LYS A 27 -21.03 -7.46 -3.44
N LEU A 28 -20.60 -8.72 -3.63
CA LEU A 28 -19.27 -9.07 -4.12
C LEU A 28 -19.34 -9.46 -5.59
N ILE A 29 -18.43 -8.92 -6.39
CA ILE A 29 -18.29 -9.19 -7.83
C ILE A 29 -16.83 -9.64 -8.05
N PHE A 30 -16.64 -10.84 -8.56
CA PHE A 30 -15.32 -11.32 -8.98
C PHE A 30 -15.06 -10.91 -10.42
N ILE A 31 -13.85 -10.44 -10.70
CA ILE A 31 -13.36 -10.10 -12.03
C ILE A 31 -12.03 -10.78 -12.33
N GLY A 32 -11.72 -10.93 -13.63
CA GLY A 32 -10.44 -11.46 -14.11
C GLY A 32 -9.83 -10.57 -15.20
N ASP A 33 -8.88 -11.13 -15.95
CA ASP A 33 -8.13 -10.38 -16.98
C ASP A 33 -8.99 -9.85 -18.12
N LYS A 34 -10.11 -10.48 -18.41
CA LYS A 34 -11.01 -10.01 -19.49
C LYS A 34 -11.69 -8.68 -19.18
N GLU A 35 -11.90 -8.39 -17.90
CA GLU A 35 -12.54 -7.16 -17.45
C GLU A 35 -11.56 -5.97 -17.38
N MET A 36 -10.25 -6.19 -17.57
CA MET A 36 -9.22 -5.14 -17.45
C MET A 36 -9.41 -3.95 -18.40
N ASN A 37 -10.10 -4.15 -19.53
CA ASN A 37 -10.40 -3.10 -20.48
C ASN A 37 -11.71 -2.32 -20.19
N LEU A 38 -12.47 -2.75 -19.19
CA LEU A 38 -13.68 -2.04 -18.75
C LEU A 38 -13.32 -0.79 -17.95
N GLU A 39 -14.23 0.18 -17.96
CA GLU A 39 -14.13 1.31 -17.05
C GLU A 39 -14.57 0.90 -15.64
N VAL A 40 -14.05 1.60 -14.62
CA VAL A 40 -14.32 1.27 -13.21
C VAL A 40 -15.82 1.24 -12.91
N HIS A 41 -16.61 2.19 -13.41
CA HIS A 41 -18.05 2.18 -13.18
C HIS A 41 -18.75 0.98 -13.83
N GLU A 42 -18.27 0.50 -14.99
CA GLU A 42 -18.87 -0.64 -15.71
C GLU A 42 -18.73 -1.95 -14.93
N VAL A 43 -17.59 -2.15 -14.22
CA VAL A 43 -17.40 -3.39 -13.43
C VAL A 43 -18.34 -3.48 -12.24
N PHE A 44 -18.76 -2.36 -11.67
CA PHE A 44 -19.77 -2.35 -10.61
C PHE A 44 -21.19 -2.65 -11.11
N GLU A 45 -21.43 -2.59 -12.43
CA GLU A 45 -22.72 -2.92 -13.06
C GLU A 45 -22.77 -4.36 -13.57
N LEU A 46 -21.72 -5.14 -13.42
CA LEU A 46 -21.71 -6.54 -13.83
C LEU A 46 -22.75 -7.36 -13.04
N ASP A 47 -23.58 -8.11 -13.76
CA ASP A 47 -24.59 -8.99 -13.18
C ASP A 47 -24.03 -10.37 -12.83
N LYS A 48 -22.90 -10.73 -13.42
CA LYS A 48 -22.21 -12.02 -13.24
C LYS A 48 -20.75 -11.82 -12.91
N ASN A 49 -20.21 -12.78 -12.18
CA ASN A 49 -18.76 -12.85 -11.97
C ASN A 49 -18.04 -13.01 -13.31
N GLY A 50 -16.90 -12.32 -13.46
CA GLY A 50 -16.02 -12.44 -14.60
C GLY A 50 -15.29 -13.80 -14.64
N GLU A 51 -14.44 -13.97 -15.65
CA GLU A 51 -13.61 -15.19 -15.73
C GLU A 51 -12.52 -15.19 -14.65
N ASN A 52 -12.22 -16.39 -14.12
CA ASN A 52 -11.21 -16.61 -13.08
C ASN A 52 -9.77 -16.74 -13.64
N ILE A 53 -9.42 -15.98 -14.67
CA ILE A 53 -8.05 -15.92 -15.17
C ILE A 53 -7.39 -14.66 -14.64
N HIS A 54 -6.27 -14.82 -13.92
CA HIS A 54 -5.57 -13.75 -13.24
C HIS A 54 -4.08 -13.85 -13.55
N LEU A 55 -3.57 -12.95 -14.39
CA LEU A 55 -2.15 -12.86 -14.74
C LEU A 55 -1.37 -12.01 -13.76
N LEU A 56 -2.02 -11.04 -13.09
CA LEU A 56 -1.38 -10.26 -12.05
C LEU A 56 -1.29 -11.07 -10.76
N ALA A 57 -0.13 -11.01 -10.11
CA ALA A 57 0.11 -11.68 -8.84
C ALA A 57 -0.58 -10.96 -7.64
N ASP A 58 -0.82 -9.65 -7.80
CA ASP A 58 -1.40 -8.85 -6.72
C ASP A 58 -2.91 -9.03 -6.64
N THR A 59 -3.46 -8.86 -5.45
CA THR A 59 -4.90 -8.80 -5.20
C THR A 59 -5.36 -7.36 -5.12
N TYR A 60 -6.41 -7.00 -5.86
CA TYR A 60 -7.04 -5.68 -5.85
C TYR A 60 -8.50 -5.79 -5.42
N ALA A 61 -8.90 -4.94 -4.49
CA ALA A 61 -10.29 -4.81 -4.08
C ALA A 61 -10.77 -3.37 -4.26
N LEU A 62 -11.80 -3.18 -5.10
CA LEU A 62 -12.42 -1.90 -5.34
C LEU A 62 -13.70 -1.82 -4.51
N PHE A 63 -13.90 -0.69 -3.84
CA PHE A 63 -15.02 -0.45 -2.93
C PHE A 63 -15.87 0.72 -3.42
N ASP A 64 -17.16 0.50 -3.51
CA ASP A 64 -18.16 1.51 -3.89
C ASP A 64 -19.12 1.77 -2.73
N ASP A 65 -19.37 3.05 -2.43
CA ASP A 65 -20.25 3.50 -1.33
C ASP A 65 -19.76 3.10 0.09
N PHE A 66 -18.42 3.04 0.29
CA PHE A 66 -17.79 2.78 1.59
C PHE A 66 -17.30 4.06 2.25
N THR A 67 -17.70 4.27 3.51
CA THR A 67 -17.13 5.31 4.39
C THR A 67 -15.86 4.81 5.08
N LYS A 68 -15.13 5.69 5.75
CA LYS A 68 -13.96 5.30 6.57
C LYS A 68 -14.32 4.30 7.67
N ASP A 69 -15.47 4.48 8.31
CA ASP A 69 -15.96 3.59 9.36
C ASP A 69 -16.33 2.22 8.81
N ASP A 70 -16.91 2.19 7.60
CA ASP A 70 -17.20 0.94 6.90
C ASP A 70 -15.93 0.14 6.60
N PHE A 71 -14.85 0.82 6.18
CA PHE A 71 -13.56 0.16 5.96
C PHE A 71 -13.00 -0.42 7.26
N ALA A 72 -13.01 0.36 8.35
CA ALA A 72 -12.53 -0.12 9.64
C ALA A 72 -13.27 -1.37 10.09
N LEU A 73 -14.61 -1.35 10.00
CA LEU A 73 -15.45 -2.49 10.37
C LEU A 73 -15.29 -3.68 9.42
N PHE A 74 -15.22 -3.44 8.10
CA PHE A 74 -15.07 -4.51 7.09
C PHE A 74 -13.76 -5.27 7.27
N PHE A 75 -12.67 -4.58 7.59
CA PHE A 75 -11.35 -5.19 7.76
C PHE A 75 -11.03 -5.56 9.22
N GLU A 76 -11.94 -5.39 10.16
CA GLU A 76 -11.76 -5.82 11.54
C GLU A 76 -11.57 -7.34 11.60
N GLY A 77 -10.38 -7.79 12.02
CA GLY A 77 -10.01 -9.21 12.07
C GLY A 77 -9.79 -9.89 10.74
N PHE A 78 -9.70 -9.14 9.63
CA PHE A 78 -9.43 -9.69 8.30
C PHE A 78 -7.95 -10.09 8.17
N ALA A 79 -7.67 -11.40 8.06
CA ALA A 79 -6.32 -11.96 8.12
C ALA A 79 -5.41 -11.51 6.97
N TYR A 80 -5.97 -11.17 5.81
CA TYR A 80 -5.23 -10.87 4.58
C TYR A 80 -5.16 -9.37 4.24
N ILE A 81 -5.33 -8.51 5.24
CA ILE A 81 -5.45 -7.05 5.04
C ILE A 81 -4.24 -6.44 4.31
N ASP A 82 -3.04 -6.97 4.57
CA ASP A 82 -1.79 -6.47 3.98
C ASP A 82 -1.51 -7.04 2.58
N GLU A 83 -2.23 -8.10 2.19
CA GLU A 83 -2.10 -8.73 0.87
C GLU A 83 -3.04 -8.13 -0.18
N VAL A 84 -3.91 -7.19 0.23
CA VAL A 84 -4.93 -6.60 -0.63
C VAL A 84 -4.66 -5.12 -0.87
N ILE A 85 -4.51 -4.75 -2.14
CA ILE A 85 -4.47 -3.35 -2.56
C ILE A 85 -5.91 -2.82 -2.62
N LYS A 86 -6.24 -1.91 -1.71
CA LYS A 86 -7.60 -1.36 -1.53
C LYS A 86 -7.78 -0.10 -2.35
N ILE A 87 -8.83 -0.03 -3.13
CA ILE A 87 -9.13 1.09 -4.03
C ILE A 87 -10.55 1.59 -3.77
N ASN A 88 -10.70 2.87 -3.47
CA ASN A 88 -12.01 3.49 -3.42
C ASN A 88 -12.47 3.90 -4.82
N HIS A 89 -13.71 3.53 -5.18
CA HIS A 89 -14.38 4.11 -6.33
C HIS A 89 -14.70 5.59 -6.03
N THR A 90 -14.34 6.46 -6.96
CA THR A 90 -14.55 7.90 -6.87
C THR A 90 -14.94 8.45 -8.24
N ILE A 91 -15.51 9.65 -8.26
CA ILE A 91 -15.81 10.35 -9.52
C ILE A 91 -14.56 10.48 -10.41
N ASN A 92 -13.38 10.68 -9.80
CA ASN A 92 -12.13 10.89 -10.53
C ASN A 92 -11.63 9.63 -11.25
N ASN A 93 -11.83 8.45 -10.68
CA ASN A 93 -11.37 7.19 -11.29
C ASN A 93 -12.48 6.40 -11.99
N SER A 94 -13.72 6.85 -11.93
CA SER A 94 -14.91 6.16 -12.46
C SER A 94 -14.78 5.80 -13.96
N HIS A 95 -14.17 6.67 -14.75
CA HIS A 95 -13.96 6.48 -16.18
C HIS A 95 -12.55 6.01 -16.55
N TRP A 96 -11.76 5.60 -15.58
CA TRP A 96 -10.47 4.97 -15.87
C TRP A 96 -10.68 3.51 -16.25
N LYS A 97 -9.87 3.00 -17.17
CA LYS A 97 -9.79 1.56 -17.39
C LYS A 97 -9.17 0.89 -16.18
N LEU A 98 -9.67 -0.28 -15.83
CA LEU A 98 -9.15 -1.05 -14.68
C LEU A 98 -7.65 -1.29 -14.76
N GLU A 99 -7.13 -1.67 -15.93
CA GLU A 99 -5.69 -1.88 -16.12
C GLU A 99 -4.88 -0.64 -15.71
N LYS A 100 -5.29 0.54 -16.17
CA LYS A 100 -4.64 1.80 -15.79
C LYS A 100 -4.75 2.06 -14.29
N LEU A 101 -5.94 1.86 -13.72
CA LEU A 101 -6.16 2.06 -12.29
C LEU A 101 -5.25 1.15 -11.45
N PHE A 102 -5.16 -0.13 -11.79
CA PHE A 102 -4.31 -1.09 -11.06
C PHE A 102 -2.83 -0.72 -11.15
N VAL A 103 -2.34 -0.33 -12.33
CA VAL A 103 -0.95 0.12 -12.51
C VAL A 103 -0.63 1.34 -11.65
N GLU A 104 -1.48 2.36 -11.69
CA GLU A 104 -1.23 3.60 -10.93
C GLU A 104 -1.36 3.35 -9.41
N THR A 105 -2.39 2.62 -8.98
CA THR A 105 -2.55 2.29 -7.54
C THR A 105 -1.39 1.44 -7.02
N LYS A 106 -0.87 0.51 -7.82
CA LYS A 106 0.32 -0.27 -7.43
C LYS A 106 1.54 0.61 -7.21
N LYS A 107 1.79 1.57 -8.11
CA LYS A 107 2.88 2.55 -7.95
C LYS A 107 2.72 3.35 -6.66
N GLU A 108 1.52 3.88 -6.42
CA GLU A 108 1.22 4.63 -5.20
C GLU A 108 1.41 3.77 -3.94
N HIS A 109 0.97 2.52 -3.98
CA HIS A 109 1.13 1.57 -2.87
C HIS A 109 2.60 1.28 -2.56
N LEU A 110 3.43 1.05 -3.60
CA LEU A 110 4.86 0.85 -3.44
C LEU A 110 5.58 2.10 -2.92
N LEU A 111 5.23 3.27 -3.42
CA LEU A 111 5.77 4.54 -2.94
C LEU A 111 5.42 4.76 -1.47
N TYR A 112 4.16 4.50 -1.09
CA TYR A 112 3.72 4.62 0.30
C TYR A 112 4.48 3.67 1.23
N ALA A 113 4.71 2.43 0.82
CA ALA A 113 5.52 1.47 1.58
C ALA A 113 6.95 1.98 1.83
N LYS A 114 7.59 2.59 0.82
CA LYS A 114 8.92 3.21 0.97
C LYS A 114 8.89 4.40 1.94
N ILE A 115 7.86 5.24 1.86
CA ILE A 115 7.68 6.37 2.78
C ILE A 115 7.56 5.89 4.22
N MET A 116 6.74 4.87 4.47
CA MET A 116 6.58 4.27 5.81
C MET A 116 7.90 3.67 6.30
N GLN A 117 8.61 2.95 5.43
CA GLN A 117 9.94 2.39 5.76
C GLN A 117 10.93 3.50 6.14
N LEU A 118 10.98 4.61 5.40
CA LEU A 118 11.86 5.73 5.73
C LEU A 118 11.50 6.36 7.08
N GLN A 119 10.20 6.49 7.36
CA GLN A 119 9.72 7.01 8.64
C GLN A 119 10.13 6.12 9.81
N GLU A 120 9.96 4.80 9.70
CA GLU A 120 10.40 3.84 10.72
C GLU A 120 11.92 3.90 10.96
N LEU A 121 12.71 4.02 9.89
CA LEU A 121 14.16 4.17 10.01
C LEU A 121 14.55 5.47 10.71
N LEU A 122 13.86 6.57 10.43
CA LEU A 122 14.09 7.85 11.12
C LEU A 122 13.74 7.77 12.60
N ASP A 123 12.61 7.15 12.94
CA ASP A 123 12.21 6.95 14.34
C ASP A 123 13.22 6.09 15.08
N TYR A 124 13.77 5.07 14.44
CA TYR A 124 14.84 4.24 15.00
C TYR A 124 16.13 5.04 15.17
N CYS A 125 16.55 5.82 14.17
CA CYS A 125 17.75 6.68 14.25
C CYS A 125 17.68 7.69 15.42
N ASN A 126 16.50 8.22 15.72
CA ASN A 126 16.28 9.13 16.83
C ASN A 126 16.48 8.48 18.22
N GLN A 127 16.40 7.15 18.30
CA GLN A 127 16.56 6.37 19.53
C GLN A 127 17.98 5.81 19.71
N LEU A 128 18.85 5.94 18.70
CA LEU A 128 20.22 5.39 18.75
C LEU A 128 21.11 6.13 19.75
N ASP A 129 21.94 5.36 20.46
CA ASP A 129 23.00 5.91 21.29
C ASP A 129 24.26 6.18 20.45
N TYR A 130 24.61 7.44 20.32
CA TYR A 130 25.80 7.90 19.59
C TYR A 130 27.06 8.06 20.48
N SER A 131 27.00 7.69 21.77
CA SER A 131 28.10 7.95 22.73
C SER A 131 29.44 7.29 22.35
N GLY A 132 29.41 6.19 21.61
CA GLY A 132 30.65 5.50 21.13
C GLY A 132 31.17 5.94 19.76
N ILE A 133 30.61 7.01 19.18
CA ILE A 133 30.87 7.45 17.81
C ILE A 133 31.61 8.81 17.84
N SER A 134 32.55 9.02 16.91
CA SER A 134 33.24 10.32 16.81
C SER A 134 32.25 11.45 16.49
N ASN A 135 32.51 12.65 17.00
CA ASN A 135 31.65 13.82 16.78
C ASN A 135 31.44 14.11 15.29
N GLU A 136 32.49 13.95 14.46
CA GLU A 136 32.39 14.15 13.01
C GLU A 136 31.37 13.19 12.37
N LYS A 137 31.44 11.89 12.71
CA LYS A 137 30.49 10.89 12.20
C LYS A 137 29.08 11.07 12.77
N THR A 138 28.97 11.51 14.01
CA THR A 138 27.66 11.82 14.61
C THR A 138 26.98 12.98 13.88
N LEU A 139 27.73 14.00 13.47
CA LEU A 139 27.21 15.11 12.67
C LEU A 139 26.77 14.61 11.28
N GLU A 140 27.63 13.84 10.59
CA GLU A 140 27.28 13.23 9.29
C GLU A 140 25.98 12.44 9.37
N TYR A 141 25.80 11.62 10.40
CA TYR A 141 24.61 10.81 10.58
C TYR A 141 23.36 11.63 10.87
N LYS A 142 23.48 12.69 11.66
CA LYS A 142 22.38 13.62 11.92
C LYS A 142 21.99 14.42 10.67
N ASP A 143 22.95 14.79 9.85
CA ASP A 143 22.69 15.47 8.58
C ASP A 143 21.94 14.54 7.59
N GLN A 144 22.31 13.27 7.52
CA GLN A 144 21.61 12.26 6.71
C GLN A 144 20.16 12.08 7.19
N ALA A 145 19.95 11.97 8.50
CA ALA A 145 18.61 11.87 9.07
C ALA A 145 17.76 13.14 8.84
N LEU A 146 18.38 14.32 8.94
CA LEU A 146 17.72 15.59 8.64
C LEU A 146 17.31 15.68 7.16
N HIS A 147 18.19 15.27 6.24
CA HIS A 147 17.89 15.24 4.81
C HIS A 147 16.72 14.30 4.52
N ALA A 148 16.72 13.08 5.08
CA ALA A 148 15.62 12.13 4.95
C ALA A 148 14.30 12.66 5.52
N PHE A 149 14.35 13.35 6.66
CA PHE A 149 13.19 14.02 7.22
C PHE A 149 12.65 15.12 6.29
N MET A 150 13.52 15.97 5.73
CA MET A 150 13.11 17.03 4.80
C MET A 150 12.49 16.45 3.53
N LEU A 151 12.95 15.30 3.05
CA LEU A 151 12.38 14.61 1.90
C LEU A 151 10.94 14.15 2.16
N LEU A 152 10.64 13.60 3.34
CA LEU A 152 9.29 13.17 3.72
C LEU A 152 8.29 14.32 3.83
N TYR A 153 8.73 15.50 4.24
CA TYR A 153 7.87 16.67 4.43
C TYR A 153 8.00 17.70 3.30
N GLY A 154 8.72 17.34 2.23
CA GLY A 154 8.85 18.13 1.01
C GLY A 154 7.55 18.18 0.20
N LYS A 155 7.50 19.12 -0.76
CA LYS A 155 6.32 19.25 -1.64
C LYS A 155 6.22 18.15 -2.69
N GLU A 156 7.34 17.60 -3.10
CA GLU A 156 7.44 16.53 -4.11
C GLU A 156 8.40 15.47 -3.58
N ILE A 157 8.00 14.21 -3.67
CA ILE A 157 8.82 13.08 -3.28
C ILE A 157 9.50 12.54 -4.54
N ASN A 158 10.83 12.58 -4.53
CA ASN A 158 11.65 11.94 -5.56
C ASN A 158 11.97 10.50 -5.12
N GLU A 159 11.55 9.50 -5.92
CA GLU A 159 11.74 8.08 -5.57
C GLU A 159 13.22 7.68 -5.48
N GLU A 160 14.10 8.22 -6.33
CA GLU A 160 15.53 7.92 -6.31
C GLU A 160 16.19 8.45 -5.01
N GLU A 161 15.82 9.66 -4.59
CA GLU A 161 16.28 10.25 -3.33
C GLU A 161 15.72 9.49 -2.11
N LEU A 162 14.49 8.98 -2.21
CA LEU A 162 13.85 8.16 -1.19
C LEU A 162 14.62 6.83 -1.01
N ASP A 163 14.89 6.11 -2.10
CA ASP A 163 15.65 4.86 -2.10
C ASP A 163 17.07 5.06 -1.55
N GLU A 164 17.75 6.14 -1.94
CA GLU A 164 19.08 6.44 -1.43
C GLU A 164 19.06 6.79 0.07
N SER A 165 18.07 7.56 0.53
CA SER A 165 17.92 7.91 1.94
C SER A 165 17.67 6.66 2.79
N ILE A 166 16.80 5.75 2.35
CA ILE A 166 16.56 4.45 3.01
C ILE A 166 17.86 3.67 3.12
N ARG A 167 18.60 3.54 2.01
CA ARG A 167 19.87 2.81 1.96
C ARG A 167 20.93 3.39 2.90
N LEU A 168 21.04 4.72 2.97
CA LEU A 168 22.00 5.41 3.83
C LEU A 168 21.69 5.21 5.31
N LEU A 169 20.42 5.38 5.72
CA LEU A 169 19.99 5.18 7.10
C LEU A 169 20.16 3.73 7.54
N GLN A 170 19.80 2.74 6.71
CA GLN A 170 20.05 1.33 7.02
C GLN A 170 21.52 1.03 7.26
N LYS A 171 22.42 1.55 6.41
CA LYS A 171 23.88 1.40 6.60
C LYS A 171 24.38 2.06 7.89
N GLN A 172 23.85 3.21 8.23
CA GLN A 172 24.15 3.92 9.46
C GLN A 172 23.77 3.09 10.68
N ILE A 173 22.53 2.60 10.74
CA ILE A 173 22.02 1.77 11.82
C ILE A 173 22.91 0.56 12.06
N VAL A 174 23.19 -0.21 11.00
CA VAL A 174 24.07 -1.39 11.09
C VAL A 174 25.46 -1.05 11.64
N LYS A 175 26.05 0.08 11.26
CA LYS A 175 27.37 0.51 11.76
C LYS A 175 27.35 0.90 13.24
N ILE A 176 26.27 1.50 13.70
CA ILE A 176 26.10 1.90 15.09
C ILE A 176 25.87 0.67 15.96
N ASP A 177 24.93 -0.20 15.59
CA ASP A 177 24.59 -1.42 16.33
C ASP A 177 25.79 -2.38 16.45
N ASN A 178 26.63 -2.49 15.41
CA ASN A 178 27.83 -3.32 15.44
C ASN A 178 28.98 -2.74 16.31
N LYS A 179 28.91 -1.48 16.70
CA LYS A 179 29.89 -0.87 17.62
C LYS A 179 29.52 -0.98 19.10
N LEU A 180 28.23 -1.23 19.35
CA LEU A 180 27.69 -1.41 20.70
C LEU A 180 27.76 -2.86 21.18
N LYS A 181 28.17 -3.79 20.34
CA LYS A 181 28.49 -5.20 20.64
C LYS A 181 30.00 -5.41 20.82
#